data_9cf57d9940c64aa2dcc64fd3685096c5
#
_entry.id   9cf57d9940c64aa2dcc64fd3685096c5
#
_cell.length_a   1.000
_cell.length_b   1.000
_cell.length_c   1.000
_cell.angle_alpha   90.00
_cell.angle_beta   90.00
_cell.angle_gamma   90.00
#
_symmetry.space_group_name_H-M   'P 1'
#
loop_
_entity.id
_entity.type
_entity.pdbx_description
1 polymer ?
#
loop_
_entity_poly.entity_id
_entity_poly.type
_entity_poly.pdbx_seq_one_letter_code
_entity_poly.pdbx_strand_id
1 'polypeptide(L)'
;MWKGAGHGEKNMVMVTLGTGVGGGVIMGGRPLIGANGAGGEIGHICVNYFEEKCCGCGKKGCLEQYASATGIARIAREHLAADTKDSILQTYDLDKIDAKIVFDALKEGDQLAVDVVEEFGEYLAKGLADVAVVVDPSLFVIGGGVSKAGEILLTYIEKYYR
;
A
#
# COMPACT_ATOMS: atom_id res chain seq x y z
N MET A 1 -14.95 13.08 12.04
CA MET A 1 -14.68 11.74 12.66
C MET A 1 -14.73 11.86 14.17
N TRP A 2 -15.28 10.86 14.85
CA TRP A 2 -15.54 10.93 16.31
C TRP A 2 -14.35 10.50 17.15
N LYS A 3 -13.51 9.59 16.65
CA LYS A 3 -12.36 9.03 17.38
C LYS A 3 -11.26 8.60 16.39
N GLY A 4 -10.04 8.43 16.88
CA GLY A 4 -8.90 7.93 16.12
C GLY A 4 -8.05 9.04 15.51
N ALA A 5 -7.06 8.68 14.71
CA ALA A 5 -6.05 9.58 14.14
C ALA A 5 -6.64 10.74 13.30
N GLY A 6 -7.81 10.54 12.68
CA GLY A 6 -8.51 11.59 11.93
C GLY A 6 -9.51 12.42 12.74
N HIS A 7 -9.43 12.43 14.09
CA HIS A 7 -10.37 13.17 14.92
C HIS A 7 -10.26 14.68 14.65
N GLY A 8 -11.39 15.31 14.33
CA GLY A 8 -11.48 16.75 14.06
C GLY A 8 -11.20 17.16 12.62
N GLU A 9 -10.58 16.29 11.82
CA GLU A 9 -10.26 16.59 10.42
C GLU A 9 -11.52 16.60 9.53
N LYS A 10 -11.61 17.64 8.70
CA LYS A 10 -12.72 17.81 7.75
C LYS A 10 -12.38 17.36 6.32
N ASN A 11 -11.09 17.36 5.97
CA ASN A 11 -10.58 16.96 4.66
C ASN A 11 -9.48 15.93 4.87
N MET A 12 -9.80 14.65 4.71
CA MET A 12 -8.85 13.58 4.95
C MET A 12 -9.11 12.38 4.05
N VAL A 13 -8.07 11.60 3.86
CA VAL A 13 -8.17 10.31 3.17
C VAL A 13 -7.77 9.20 4.13
N MET A 14 -8.64 8.22 4.30
CA MET A 14 -8.33 6.97 4.97
C MET A 14 -7.88 5.95 3.93
N VAL A 15 -6.76 5.30 4.19
CA VAL A 15 -6.22 4.20 3.37
C VAL A 15 -6.13 2.96 4.22
N THR A 16 -6.75 1.87 3.79
CA THR A 16 -6.69 0.59 4.50
C THR A 16 -5.86 -0.41 3.69
N LEU A 17 -4.74 -0.84 4.26
CA LEU A 17 -3.80 -1.79 3.67
C LEU A 17 -4.03 -3.17 4.32
N GLY A 18 -4.82 -3.99 3.65
CA GLY A 18 -5.18 -5.35 4.05
C GLY A 18 -4.89 -6.34 2.93
N THR A 19 -5.75 -7.35 2.73
CA THR A 19 -5.71 -8.27 1.58
C THR A 19 -5.74 -7.49 0.26
N GLY A 20 -6.51 -6.40 0.21
CA GLY A 20 -6.53 -5.40 -0.85
C GLY A 20 -6.17 -4.02 -0.32
N VAL A 21 -6.37 -2.99 -1.14
CA VAL A 21 -6.26 -1.57 -0.76
C VAL A 21 -7.63 -0.92 -0.83
N GLY A 22 -8.15 -0.53 0.32
CA GLY A 22 -9.39 0.25 0.42
C GLY A 22 -9.11 1.72 0.68
N GLY A 23 -10.08 2.56 0.36
CA GLY A 23 -10.02 3.98 0.62
C GLY A 23 -11.33 4.58 1.12
N GLY A 24 -11.22 5.71 1.79
CA GLY A 24 -12.35 6.53 2.18
C GLY A 24 -11.94 7.99 2.21
N VAL A 25 -12.68 8.84 1.52
CA VAL A 25 -12.40 10.27 1.39
C VAL A 25 -13.44 11.07 2.17
N ILE A 26 -13.00 11.96 3.02
CA ILE A 26 -13.82 12.93 3.74
C ILE A 26 -13.51 14.33 3.18
N MET A 27 -14.54 15.04 2.73
CA MET A 27 -14.42 16.41 2.24
C MET A 27 -15.47 17.29 2.94
N GLY A 28 -15.03 18.41 3.51
CA GLY A 28 -15.91 19.30 4.28
C GLY A 28 -16.63 18.60 5.43
N GLY A 29 -16.02 17.57 6.02
CA GLY A 29 -16.58 16.76 7.12
C GLY A 29 -17.59 15.69 6.66
N ARG A 30 -17.74 15.44 5.35
CA ARG A 30 -18.68 14.48 4.78
C ARG A 30 -17.96 13.44 3.93
N PRO A 31 -18.40 12.17 3.94
CA PRO A 31 -17.81 11.16 3.08
C PRO A 31 -18.14 11.46 1.61
N LEU A 32 -17.12 11.29 0.75
CA LEU A 32 -17.27 11.34 -0.70
C LEU A 32 -17.82 9.99 -1.18
N ILE A 33 -19.10 9.93 -1.49
CA ILE A 33 -19.74 8.70 -1.97
C ILE A 33 -19.58 8.54 -3.49
N GLY A 34 -19.60 9.67 -4.22
CA GLY A 34 -19.62 9.69 -5.68
C GLY A 34 -21.02 9.38 -6.25
N ALA A 35 -21.17 9.58 -7.54
CA ALA A 35 -22.46 9.40 -8.23
C ALA A 35 -22.94 7.92 -8.26
N ASN A 36 -21.99 6.98 -8.25
CA ASN A 36 -22.25 5.53 -8.35
C ASN A 36 -21.74 4.75 -7.11
N GLY A 37 -21.45 5.44 -6.02
CA GLY A 37 -20.93 4.80 -4.81
C GLY A 37 -19.45 4.41 -4.84
N ALA A 38 -18.71 4.76 -5.90
CA ALA A 38 -17.29 4.38 -6.08
C ALA A 38 -16.30 5.48 -5.61
N GLY A 39 -16.79 6.47 -4.84
CA GLY A 39 -15.92 7.50 -4.25
C GLY A 39 -14.96 6.88 -3.24
N GLY A 40 -13.66 7.04 -3.47
CA GLY A 40 -12.63 6.51 -2.57
C GLY A 40 -12.06 5.14 -2.93
N GLU A 41 -12.42 4.55 -4.07
CA GLU A 41 -11.84 3.29 -4.58
C GLU A 41 -10.38 3.48 -5.04
N ILE A 42 -9.53 4.03 -4.17
CA ILE A 42 -8.14 4.43 -4.46
C ILE A 42 -7.23 3.24 -4.77
N GLY A 43 -7.57 2.05 -4.29
CA GLY A 43 -6.83 0.82 -4.61
C GLY A 43 -6.81 0.49 -6.10
N HIS A 44 -7.71 1.09 -6.88
CA HIS A 44 -7.82 0.87 -8.33
C HIS A 44 -7.27 2.02 -9.19
N ILE A 45 -6.54 2.97 -8.58
CA ILE A 45 -5.71 3.93 -9.31
C ILE A 45 -4.58 3.17 -10.01
N CYS A 46 -4.32 3.48 -11.28
CA CYS A 46 -3.24 2.87 -12.03
C CYS A 46 -1.92 3.57 -11.68
N VAL A 47 -1.03 2.86 -10.98
CA VAL A 47 0.30 3.34 -10.57
C VAL A 47 1.44 2.75 -11.40
N ASN A 48 1.14 1.71 -12.22
CA ASN A 48 2.08 1.11 -13.15
C ASN A 48 1.40 0.80 -14.49
N TYR A 49 1.66 1.60 -15.49
CA TYR A 49 1.09 1.44 -16.85
C TYR A 49 1.69 0.26 -17.62
N PHE A 50 2.80 -0.33 -17.17
CA PHE A 50 3.48 -1.44 -17.81
C PHE A 50 3.15 -2.80 -17.18
N GLU A 51 2.30 -2.83 -16.16
CA GLU A 51 1.88 -4.09 -15.53
C GLU A 51 1.08 -4.94 -16.52
N GLU A 52 1.46 -6.21 -16.66
CA GLU A 52 0.78 -7.15 -17.55
C GLU A 52 -0.28 -7.99 -16.84
N LYS A 53 -0.15 -8.17 -15.52
CA LYS A 53 -1.09 -8.95 -14.71
C LYS A 53 -2.36 -8.15 -14.41
N CYS A 54 -3.50 -8.81 -14.53
CA CYS A 54 -4.78 -8.20 -14.20
C CYS A 54 -4.99 -8.11 -12.68
N CYS A 55 -5.47 -6.97 -12.22
CA CYS A 55 -6.09 -6.81 -10.91
C CYS A 55 -7.45 -7.51 -10.87
N GLY A 56 -7.96 -7.84 -9.68
CA GLY A 56 -9.30 -8.41 -9.48
C GLY A 56 -10.43 -7.58 -10.07
N CYS A 57 -10.24 -6.28 -10.26
CA CYS A 57 -11.19 -5.39 -10.93
C CYS A 57 -11.16 -5.46 -12.47
N GLY A 58 -10.29 -6.28 -13.06
CA GLY A 58 -10.12 -6.44 -14.51
C GLY A 58 -9.16 -5.42 -15.14
N LYS A 59 -8.70 -4.40 -14.42
CA LYS A 59 -7.68 -3.45 -14.89
C LYS A 59 -6.27 -3.97 -14.60
N LYS A 60 -5.26 -3.29 -15.13
CA LYS A 60 -3.84 -3.58 -14.89
C LYS A 60 -3.18 -2.41 -14.17
N GLY A 61 -2.15 -2.69 -13.37
CA GLY A 61 -1.34 -1.68 -12.71
C GLY A 61 -2.02 -0.95 -11.56
N CYS A 62 -3.06 -1.54 -10.97
CA CYS A 62 -3.76 -0.95 -9.83
C CYS A 62 -2.85 -0.88 -8.59
N LEU A 63 -2.99 0.18 -7.79
CA LEU A 63 -2.28 0.36 -6.52
C LEU A 63 -2.38 -0.87 -5.61
N GLU A 64 -3.54 -1.52 -5.57
CA GLU A 64 -3.76 -2.73 -4.80
C GLU A 64 -2.79 -3.87 -5.14
N GLN A 65 -2.36 -3.99 -6.40
CA GLN A 65 -1.42 -5.02 -6.82
C GLN A 65 -0.03 -4.86 -6.20
N TYR A 66 0.30 -3.68 -5.68
CA TYR A 66 1.60 -3.34 -5.09
C TYR A 66 1.52 -3.07 -3.60
N ALA A 67 0.51 -2.33 -3.16
CA ALA A 67 0.41 -1.79 -1.80
C ALA A 67 -0.49 -2.61 -0.85
N SER A 68 -1.04 -3.72 -1.29
CA SER A 68 -1.77 -4.65 -0.42
C SER A 68 -0.86 -5.70 0.21
N ALA A 69 -1.33 -6.40 1.25
CA ALA A 69 -0.61 -7.54 1.82
C ALA A 69 -0.35 -8.64 0.80
N THR A 70 -1.32 -8.91 -0.10
CA THR A 70 -1.15 -9.86 -1.21
C THR A 70 -0.18 -9.35 -2.26
N GLY A 71 -0.16 -8.04 -2.52
CA GLY A 71 0.79 -7.38 -3.41
C GLY A 71 2.23 -7.51 -2.90
N ILE A 72 2.48 -7.18 -1.63
CA ILE A 72 3.79 -7.32 -0.98
C ILE A 72 4.29 -8.77 -1.07
N ALA A 73 3.43 -9.75 -0.75
CA ALA A 73 3.78 -11.15 -0.84
C ALA A 73 4.10 -11.60 -2.27
N ARG A 74 3.38 -11.07 -3.26
CA ARG A 74 3.65 -11.32 -4.69
C ARG A 74 5.00 -10.77 -5.09
N ILE A 75 5.29 -9.51 -4.78
CA ILE A 75 6.56 -8.85 -5.10
C ILE A 75 7.73 -9.62 -4.45
N ALA A 76 7.60 -10.04 -3.19
CA ALA A 76 8.62 -10.83 -2.51
C ALA A 76 8.93 -12.15 -3.25
N ARG A 77 7.90 -12.87 -3.72
CA ARG A 77 8.08 -14.11 -4.49
C ARG A 77 8.73 -13.84 -5.86
N GLU A 78 8.40 -12.74 -6.50
CA GLU A 78 8.99 -12.33 -7.78
C GLU A 78 10.48 -11.97 -7.61
N HIS A 79 10.83 -11.23 -6.56
CA HIS A 79 12.22 -10.95 -6.21
C HIS A 79 13.00 -12.21 -5.89
N LEU A 80 12.44 -13.14 -5.09
CA LEU A 80 13.07 -14.44 -4.80
C LEU A 80 13.32 -15.29 -6.06
N ALA A 81 12.44 -15.22 -7.04
CA ALA A 81 12.60 -15.95 -8.30
C ALA A 81 13.63 -15.32 -9.24
N ALA A 82 13.84 -14.01 -9.13
CA ALA A 82 14.75 -13.24 -9.99
C ALA A 82 16.15 -13.04 -9.41
N ASP A 83 16.29 -13.02 -8.08
CA ASP A 83 17.53 -12.74 -7.37
C ASP A 83 18.13 -14.02 -6.75
N THR A 84 19.45 -14.14 -6.85
CA THR A 84 20.26 -15.22 -6.25
C THR A 84 20.91 -14.84 -4.93
N LYS A 85 20.62 -13.63 -4.42
CA LYS A 85 21.16 -13.17 -3.12
C LYS A 85 20.61 -14.02 -1.99
N ASP A 86 21.44 -14.24 -0.97
CA ASP A 86 20.98 -14.85 0.27
C ASP A 86 19.91 -14.00 0.94
N SER A 87 18.81 -14.62 1.33
CA SER A 87 17.70 -13.95 2.00
C SER A 87 17.06 -14.88 3.04
N ILE A 88 16.67 -14.30 4.18
CA ILE A 88 15.88 -14.98 5.21
C ILE A 88 14.58 -15.53 4.60
N LEU A 89 14.02 -14.85 3.61
CA LEU A 89 12.77 -15.26 2.96
C LEU A 89 12.90 -16.61 2.22
N GLN A 90 14.12 -17.04 1.84
CA GLN A 90 14.37 -18.36 1.22
C GLN A 90 14.14 -19.52 2.19
N THR A 91 14.11 -19.26 3.49
CA THR A 91 13.86 -20.31 4.51
C THR A 91 12.39 -20.69 4.62
N TYR A 92 11.50 -19.94 3.96
CA TYR A 92 10.06 -20.18 3.95
C TYR A 92 9.61 -20.84 2.63
N ASP A 93 8.57 -21.66 2.71
CA ASP A 93 7.85 -22.08 1.51
C ASP A 93 7.25 -20.85 0.81
N LEU A 94 7.37 -20.76 -0.50
CA LEU A 94 6.92 -19.58 -1.28
C LEU A 94 5.44 -19.23 -1.03
N ASP A 95 4.59 -20.24 -0.88
CA ASP A 95 3.15 -20.04 -0.62
C ASP A 95 2.85 -19.53 0.80
N LYS A 96 3.81 -19.64 1.73
CA LYS A 96 3.71 -19.15 3.12
C LYS A 96 4.19 -17.72 3.30
N ILE A 97 4.94 -17.17 2.33
CA ILE A 97 5.43 -15.81 2.41
C ILE A 97 4.23 -14.85 2.37
N ASP A 98 4.09 -14.07 3.44
CA ASP A 98 3.11 -12.99 3.59
C ASP A 98 3.79 -11.66 3.92
N ALA A 99 3.00 -10.59 3.97
CA ALA A 99 3.52 -9.26 4.28
C ALA A 99 4.18 -9.19 5.67
N LYS A 100 3.68 -9.95 6.66
CA LYS A 100 4.26 -9.97 8.01
C LYS A 100 5.68 -10.54 7.97
N ILE A 101 5.87 -11.67 7.30
CA ILE A 101 7.19 -12.32 7.14
C ILE A 101 8.17 -11.36 6.45
N VAL A 102 7.72 -10.64 5.41
CA VAL A 102 8.55 -9.63 4.71
C VAL A 102 8.97 -8.50 5.65
N PHE A 103 8.05 -7.93 6.42
CA PHE A 103 8.39 -6.86 7.37
C PHE A 103 9.23 -7.37 8.56
N ASP A 104 9.08 -8.61 8.97
CA ASP A 104 9.92 -9.19 10.02
C ASP A 104 11.35 -9.41 9.50
N ALA A 105 11.54 -9.95 8.28
CA ALA A 105 12.85 -10.05 7.63
C ALA A 105 13.50 -8.68 7.39
N LEU A 106 12.73 -7.66 7.01
CA LEU A 106 13.21 -6.28 6.91
C LEU A 106 13.82 -5.79 8.22
N LYS A 107 13.17 -6.04 9.36
CA LYS A 107 13.68 -5.64 10.69
C LYS A 107 14.97 -6.34 11.06
N GLU A 108 15.21 -7.52 10.52
CA GLU A 108 16.46 -8.28 10.67
C GLU A 108 17.56 -7.84 9.69
N GLY A 109 17.27 -6.88 8.82
CA GLY A 109 18.23 -6.32 7.86
C GLY A 109 18.36 -7.11 6.57
N ASP A 110 17.38 -7.95 6.25
CA ASP A 110 17.36 -8.70 4.99
C ASP A 110 17.25 -7.77 3.77
N GLN A 111 18.23 -7.83 2.86
CA GLN A 111 18.31 -6.91 1.73
C GLN A 111 17.19 -7.13 0.72
N LEU A 112 16.75 -8.35 0.49
CA LEU A 112 15.64 -8.62 -0.42
C LEU A 112 14.33 -8.09 0.15
N ALA A 113 14.11 -8.22 1.46
CA ALA A 113 12.96 -7.63 2.13
C ALA A 113 13.00 -6.08 2.07
N VAL A 114 14.19 -5.48 2.16
CA VAL A 114 14.37 -4.03 1.94
C VAL A 114 13.91 -3.67 0.53
N ASP A 115 14.39 -4.35 -0.50
CA ASP A 115 14.07 -4.06 -1.91
C ASP A 115 12.54 -4.19 -2.16
N VAL A 116 11.90 -5.21 -1.58
CA VAL A 116 10.44 -5.40 -1.65
C VAL A 116 9.66 -4.26 -0.99
N VAL A 117 10.09 -3.83 0.19
CA VAL A 117 9.39 -2.75 0.92
C VAL A 117 9.69 -1.38 0.31
N GLU A 118 10.83 -1.19 -0.32
CA GLU A 118 11.11 -0.01 -1.16
C GLU A 118 10.12 0.09 -2.33
N GLU A 119 9.93 -0.99 -3.06
CA GLU A 119 8.98 -1.04 -4.18
C GLU A 119 7.55 -0.78 -3.70
N PHE A 120 7.12 -1.42 -2.61
CA PHE A 120 5.84 -1.15 -1.97
C PHE A 120 5.68 0.34 -1.61
N GLY A 121 6.69 0.94 -0.95
CA GLY A 121 6.68 2.33 -0.51
C GLY A 121 6.57 3.31 -1.68
N GLU A 122 7.31 3.05 -2.75
CA GLU A 122 7.29 3.86 -3.97
C GLU A 122 5.90 3.86 -4.62
N TYR A 123 5.29 2.69 -4.84
CA TYR A 123 3.97 2.62 -5.45
C TYR A 123 2.87 3.21 -4.56
N LEU A 124 2.95 2.98 -3.24
CA LEU A 124 1.98 3.58 -2.32
C LEU A 124 2.10 5.11 -2.34
N ALA A 125 3.30 5.64 -2.28
CA ALA A 125 3.54 7.08 -2.34
C ALA A 125 3.01 7.71 -3.65
N LYS A 126 3.23 7.06 -4.80
CA LYS A 126 2.67 7.49 -6.08
C LYS A 126 1.14 7.57 -6.03
N GLY A 127 0.48 6.50 -5.56
CA GLY A 127 -0.98 6.50 -5.44
C GLY A 127 -1.51 7.56 -4.48
N LEU A 128 -0.82 7.81 -3.37
CA LEU A 128 -1.18 8.89 -2.43
C LEU A 128 -0.99 10.27 -3.05
N ALA A 129 0.09 10.48 -3.82
CA ALA A 129 0.34 11.74 -4.52
C ALA A 129 -0.75 12.03 -5.57
N ASP A 130 -1.17 11.02 -6.34
CA ASP A 130 -2.28 11.16 -7.30
C ASP A 130 -3.58 11.56 -6.60
N VAL A 131 -3.88 10.96 -5.45
CA VAL A 131 -5.04 11.34 -4.64
C VAL A 131 -4.89 12.75 -4.08
N ALA A 132 -3.71 13.13 -3.61
CA ALA A 132 -3.45 14.45 -3.04
C ALA A 132 -3.71 15.56 -4.04
N VAL A 133 -3.28 15.40 -5.30
CA VAL A 133 -3.50 16.39 -6.37
C VAL A 133 -4.99 16.61 -6.67
N VAL A 134 -5.82 15.58 -6.47
CA VAL A 134 -7.26 15.66 -6.78
C VAL A 134 -8.09 16.14 -5.59
N VAL A 135 -7.73 15.69 -4.37
CA VAL A 135 -8.57 15.85 -3.17
C VAL A 135 -8.05 16.94 -2.24
N ASP A 136 -6.75 17.27 -2.30
CA ASP A 136 -6.05 18.20 -1.40
C ASP A 136 -6.38 17.94 0.09
N PRO A 137 -6.08 16.74 0.61
CA PRO A 137 -6.41 16.41 1.99
C PRO A 137 -5.41 17.04 2.98
N SER A 138 -5.88 17.44 4.15
CA SER A 138 -5.03 17.88 5.26
C SER A 138 -4.28 16.71 5.92
N LEU A 139 -4.78 15.46 5.73
CA LEU A 139 -4.26 14.27 6.40
C LEU A 139 -4.57 13.01 5.62
N PHE A 140 -3.55 12.14 5.48
CA PHE A 140 -3.72 10.73 5.17
C PHE A 140 -3.68 9.91 6.47
N VAL A 141 -4.64 9.02 6.65
CA VAL A 141 -4.65 8.04 7.75
C VAL A 141 -4.46 6.64 7.16
N ILE A 142 -3.38 5.98 7.52
CA ILE A 142 -3.08 4.63 7.05
C ILE A 142 -3.46 3.63 8.14
N GLY A 143 -4.25 2.63 7.76
CA GLY A 143 -4.72 1.57 8.64
C GLY A 143 -4.69 0.20 7.97
N GLY A 144 -5.29 -0.80 8.61
CA GLY A 144 -5.33 -2.17 8.10
C GLY A 144 -4.21 -3.06 8.64
N GLY A 145 -4.15 -4.30 8.13
CA GLY A 145 -3.20 -5.31 8.64
C GLY A 145 -1.73 -4.93 8.46
N VAL A 146 -1.40 -4.34 7.29
CA VAL A 146 -0.03 -3.93 6.95
C VAL A 146 0.46 -2.77 7.84
N SER A 147 -0.44 -1.89 8.30
CA SER A 147 -0.06 -0.77 9.18
C SER A 147 0.51 -1.21 10.54
N LYS A 148 0.32 -2.48 10.91
CA LYS A 148 0.95 -3.09 12.11
C LYS A 148 2.48 -3.19 12.01
N ALA A 149 3.07 -3.00 10.83
CA ALA A 149 4.51 -2.86 10.68
C ALA A 149 5.07 -1.67 11.48
N GLY A 150 4.22 -0.65 11.79
CA GLY A 150 4.60 0.49 12.61
C GLY A 150 5.24 1.62 11.83
N GLU A 151 6.07 2.44 12.52
CA GLU A 151 6.69 3.63 11.95
C GLU A 151 7.61 3.36 10.77
N ILE A 152 8.18 2.16 10.68
CA ILE A 152 9.02 1.76 9.56
C ILE A 152 8.27 1.89 8.22
N LEU A 153 6.95 1.64 8.22
CA LEU A 153 6.11 1.81 7.05
C LEU A 153 6.13 3.26 6.55
N LEU A 154 6.01 4.22 7.46
CA LEU A 154 6.00 5.65 7.13
C LEU A 154 7.33 6.09 6.54
N THR A 155 8.45 5.57 7.05
CA THR A 155 9.79 5.89 6.53
C THR A 155 9.90 5.62 5.03
N TYR A 156 9.41 4.46 4.57
CA TYR A 156 9.45 4.10 3.15
C TYR A 156 8.45 4.89 2.30
N ILE A 157 7.27 5.20 2.84
CA ILE A 157 6.28 6.02 2.13
C ILE A 157 6.78 7.45 1.97
N GLU A 158 7.24 8.08 3.05
CA GLU A 158 7.68 9.48 3.06
C GLU A 158 8.88 9.73 2.15
N LYS A 159 9.74 8.73 1.97
CA LYS A 159 10.90 8.80 1.07
C LYS A 159 10.50 9.15 -0.36
N TYR A 160 9.35 8.67 -0.84
CA TYR A 160 8.88 8.81 -2.20
C TYR A 160 7.71 9.79 -2.37
N TYR A 161 7.07 10.17 -1.27
CA TYR A 161 5.89 11.07 -1.30
C TYR A 161 6.29 12.56 -1.43
N ARG A 162 7.51 12.95 -1.13
CA ARG A 162 8.03 14.34 -1.13
C ARG A 162 8.35 14.85 -2.51
#